data_7a538aa5894ccdc98eb87405534f670b
#
_entry.id   7a538aa5894ccdc98eb87405534f670b
#
_cell.length_a   1.000
_cell.length_b   1.000
_cell.length_c   1.000
_cell.angle_alpha   90.00
_cell.angle_beta   90.00
_cell.angle_gamma   90.00
#
_symmetry.space_group_name_H-M   'P 1'
#
loop_
_entity.id
_entity.type
_entity.pdbx_description
1 polymer ?
#
loop_
_entity_poly.entity_id
_entity_poly.type
_entity_poly.pdbx_seq_one_letter_code
_entity_poly.pdbx_strand_id
1 'polypeptide(L)'
;MKTSINFKAVKSDSEIHNFRKKTFDYIRKDLTSKNEYWQEQKIADRIQKIETYCKEKSGRKLQKNAMPVREAVVVIKESTTMQDLYNLSKRLEEELKIRVFQIAIHKDEGHYDKDTNEWKPNYHAHLVADWQDLETGKTLKHQSFHYSKMQDITAECLGMERGISGSKARLEAIQFKIKKEEEYLKILEERKNEIKKELSSKKFEEL
;
A
#
# COMPACT_ATOMS: atom_id res chain seq x y z
N MET A 1 4.59 -9.28 13.85
CA MET A 1 4.14 -8.17 12.99
C MET A 1 3.42 -8.76 11.78
N LYS A 2 2.26 -8.20 11.40
CA LYS A 2 1.46 -8.71 10.29
C LYS A 2 1.81 -8.03 8.99
N THR A 3 1.84 -8.80 7.88
CA THR A 3 1.99 -8.27 6.53
C THR A 3 0.71 -8.42 5.72
N SER A 4 0.61 -7.65 4.66
CA SER A 4 -0.45 -7.78 3.66
C SER A 4 0.04 -7.24 2.32
N ILE A 5 -0.54 -7.75 1.23
CA ILE A 5 -0.31 -7.26 -0.13
C ILE A 5 -1.63 -6.92 -0.80
N ASN A 6 -1.70 -5.82 -1.53
CA ASN A 6 -2.91 -5.40 -2.22
C ASN A 6 -2.62 -4.68 -3.53
N PHE A 7 -2.90 -5.35 -4.63
CA PHE A 7 -2.76 -4.79 -5.95
C PHE A 7 -3.96 -3.93 -6.36
N LYS A 8 -3.68 -2.71 -6.80
CA LYS A 8 -4.63 -1.75 -7.40
C LYS A 8 -4.11 -1.27 -8.75
N ALA A 9 -4.95 -0.60 -9.54
CA ALA A 9 -4.48 0.09 -10.73
C ALA A 9 -3.37 1.09 -10.38
N VAL A 10 -2.34 1.17 -11.22
CA VAL A 10 -1.31 2.21 -11.09
C VAL A 10 -1.94 3.59 -11.28
N LYS A 11 -1.40 4.59 -10.59
CA LYS A 11 -1.78 6.00 -10.73
C LYS A 11 -0.75 6.72 -11.61
N SER A 12 -1.11 7.87 -12.14
CA SER A 12 -0.21 8.70 -12.95
C SER A 12 1.03 9.18 -12.21
N ASP A 13 0.95 9.25 -10.88
CA ASP A 13 2.03 9.69 -9.99
C ASP A 13 2.76 8.54 -9.26
N SER A 14 2.39 7.28 -9.52
CA SER A 14 3.00 6.11 -8.86
C SER A 14 4.53 6.13 -8.93
N GLU A 15 5.14 6.30 -10.11
CA GLU A 15 6.60 6.37 -10.24
C GLU A 15 7.22 7.60 -9.56
N ILE A 16 6.49 8.70 -9.49
CA ILE A 16 6.94 9.93 -8.83
C ILE A 16 7.07 9.68 -7.33
N HIS A 17 6.06 9.05 -6.73
CA HIS A 17 6.05 8.66 -5.33
C HIS A 17 7.07 7.56 -5.04
N ASN A 18 7.02 6.46 -5.80
CA ASN A 18 7.81 5.26 -5.53
C ASN A 18 9.32 5.54 -5.59
N PHE A 19 9.77 6.34 -6.55
CA PHE A 19 11.18 6.67 -6.73
C PHE A 19 11.57 8.03 -6.14
N ARG A 20 10.75 8.61 -5.24
CA ARG A 20 11.03 9.88 -4.56
C ARG A 20 11.42 11.02 -5.50
N LYS A 21 10.83 11.06 -6.70
CA LYS A 21 11.05 12.15 -7.67
C LYS A 21 10.47 13.50 -7.21
N LYS A 22 9.60 13.46 -6.19
CA LYS A 22 9.03 14.62 -5.51
C LYS A 22 9.02 14.36 -4.00
N THR A 23 9.26 15.40 -3.21
CA THR A 23 9.17 15.36 -1.74
C THR A 23 7.74 15.62 -1.30
N PHE A 24 7.32 14.92 -0.25
CA PHE A 24 6.02 15.05 0.41
C PHE A 24 6.22 15.36 1.90
N ASP A 25 5.28 16.04 2.54
CA ASP A 25 5.42 16.53 3.93
C ASP A 25 5.49 15.39 4.98
N TYR A 26 4.97 14.22 4.65
CA TYR A 26 4.99 13.04 5.53
C TYR A 26 6.28 12.21 5.42
N ILE A 27 7.25 12.66 4.64
CA ILE A 27 8.54 11.97 4.43
C ILE A 27 9.60 12.55 5.37
N ARG A 28 10.24 11.68 6.12
CA ARG A 28 11.45 11.98 6.89
C ARG A 28 12.67 11.97 5.96
N LYS A 29 13.07 13.15 5.48
CA LYS A 29 14.18 13.31 4.51
C LYS A 29 15.51 12.73 5.00
N ASP A 30 15.76 12.79 6.30
CA ASP A 30 16.94 12.22 6.96
C ASP A 30 16.97 10.68 6.91
N LEU A 31 15.82 10.02 6.68
CA LEU A 31 15.71 8.57 6.53
C LEU A 31 15.65 8.10 5.07
N THR A 32 15.54 9.00 4.10
CA THR A 32 15.38 8.64 2.67
C THR A 32 16.56 7.83 2.12
N SER A 33 17.75 7.97 2.70
CA SER A 33 18.91 7.15 2.36
C SER A 33 18.77 5.65 2.71
N LYS A 34 17.77 5.29 3.53
CA LYS A 34 17.45 3.89 3.85
C LYS A 34 16.50 3.24 2.83
N ASN A 35 15.97 4.01 1.90
CA ASN A 35 15.12 3.48 0.83
C ASN A 35 15.95 2.74 -0.20
N GLU A 36 15.35 1.71 -0.80
CA GLU A 36 15.97 0.93 -1.85
C GLU A 36 15.05 0.85 -3.07
N TYR A 37 15.62 0.82 -4.27
CA TYR A 37 14.84 0.87 -5.51
C TYR A 37 15.38 -0.12 -6.53
N TRP A 38 14.47 -0.78 -7.24
CA TRP A 38 14.76 -1.56 -8.42
C TRP A 38 13.72 -1.31 -9.51
N GLN A 39 14.18 -1.12 -10.74
CA GLN A 39 13.34 -0.86 -11.90
C GLN A 39 13.92 -1.53 -13.15
N GLU A 40 13.19 -2.46 -13.74
CA GLU A 40 13.52 -3.02 -15.04
C GLU A 40 13.17 -2.05 -16.18
N GLN A 41 11.96 -1.44 -16.09
CA GLN A 41 11.48 -0.48 -17.09
C GLN A 41 10.43 0.46 -16.50
N LYS A 42 10.09 1.52 -17.23
CA LYS A 42 9.02 2.47 -16.84
C LYS A 42 7.64 1.85 -17.04
N ILE A 43 6.66 2.31 -16.24
CA ILE A 43 5.26 1.87 -16.34
C ILE A 43 4.70 2.12 -17.74
N ALA A 44 4.95 3.31 -18.31
CA ALA A 44 4.44 3.67 -19.63
C ALA A 44 4.97 2.71 -20.74
N ASP A 45 6.28 2.39 -20.69
CA ASP A 45 6.91 1.49 -21.65
C ASP A 45 6.37 0.06 -21.52
N ARG A 46 6.10 -0.40 -20.28
CA ARG A 46 5.50 -1.72 -20.05
C ARG A 46 4.07 -1.76 -20.57
N ILE A 47 3.25 -0.76 -20.33
CA ILE A 47 1.88 -0.68 -20.85
C ILE A 47 1.88 -0.75 -22.38
N GLN A 48 2.74 0.00 -23.05
CA GLN A 48 2.86 -0.02 -24.52
C GLN A 48 3.23 -1.42 -25.04
N LYS A 49 4.18 -2.11 -24.40
CA LYS A 49 4.54 -3.49 -24.75
C LYS A 49 3.37 -4.45 -24.57
N ILE A 50 2.61 -4.33 -23.48
CA ILE A 50 1.43 -5.15 -23.21
C ILE A 50 0.35 -4.93 -24.25
N GLU A 51 0.09 -3.68 -24.66
CA GLU A 51 -0.89 -3.36 -25.71
C GLU A 51 -0.50 -3.94 -27.05
N THR A 52 0.77 -3.81 -27.43
CA THR A 52 1.32 -4.38 -28.67
C THR A 52 1.17 -5.90 -28.66
N TYR A 53 1.61 -6.56 -27.61
CA TYR A 53 1.54 -8.02 -27.45
C TYR A 53 0.08 -8.52 -27.45
N CYS A 54 -0.83 -7.80 -26.78
CA CYS A 54 -2.25 -8.13 -26.79
C CYS A 54 -2.82 -8.11 -28.22
N LYS A 55 -2.48 -7.08 -29.01
CA LYS A 55 -2.91 -6.95 -30.40
C LYS A 55 -2.35 -8.08 -31.28
N GLU A 56 -1.08 -8.40 -31.13
CA GLU A 56 -0.42 -9.47 -31.88
C GLU A 56 -1.04 -10.86 -31.59
N LYS A 57 -1.19 -11.18 -30.32
CA LYS A 57 -1.69 -12.49 -29.86
C LYS A 57 -3.20 -12.68 -30.06
N SER A 58 -4.00 -11.67 -29.75
CA SER A 58 -5.47 -11.78 -29.77
C SER A 58 -6.15 -11.18 -31.00
N GLY A 59 -5.40 -10.47 -31.84
CA GLY A 59 -5.94 -9.68 -33.00
C GLY A 59 -6.76 -8.46 -32.54
N ARG A 60 -6.83 -8.16 -31.24
CA ARG A 60 -7.69 -7.11 -30.68
C ARG A 60 -6.89 -6.15 -29.81
N LYS A 61 -7.31 -4.90 -29.75
CA LYS A 61 -6.77 -3.93 -28.76
C LYS A 61 -7.17 -4.34 -27.35
N LEU A 62 -6.35 -3.94 -26.38
CA LEU A 62 -6.67 -4.06 -24.99
C LEU A 62 -7.97 -3.28 -24.68
N GLN A 63 -8.82 -3.81 -23.79
CA GLN A 63 -10.07 -3.15 -23.43
C GLN A 63 -9.77 -1.82 -22.71
N LYS A 64 -10.60 -0.80 -22.93
CA LYS A 64 -10.44 0.54 -22.35
C LYS A 64 -10.32 0.51 -20.82
N ASN A 65 -11.03 -0.40 -20.16
CA ASN A 65 -11.04 -0.56 -18.70
C ASN A 65 -10.08 -1.64 -18.20
N ALA A 66 -9.20 -2.16 -19.07
CA ALA A 66 -8.21 -3.12 -18.63
C ALA A 66 -7.20 -2.47 -17.70
N MET A 67 -6.80 -3.19 -16.67
CA MET A 67 -5.75 -2.79 -15.73
C MET A 67 -4.60 -3.80 -15.84
N PRO A 68 -3.82 -3.75 -16.94
CA PRO A 68 -2.77 -4.74 -17.19
C PRO A 68 -1.53 -4.51 -16.35
N VAL A 69 -1.34 -3.31 -15.81
CA VAL A 69 -0.30 -2.99 -14.84
C VAL A 69 -0.96 -2.56 -13.54
N ARG A 70 -0.50 -3.16 -12.45
CA ARG A 70 -1.01 -2.88 -11.11
C ARG A 70 0.13 -2.64 -10.15
N GLU A 71 -0.16 -1.87 -9.13
CA GLU A 71 0.74 -1.57 -8.02
C GLU A 71 0.21 -2.16 -6.73
N ALA A 72 1.08 -2.79 -5.96
CA ALA A 72 0.78 -3.23 -4.60
C ALA A 72 1.57 -2.45 -3.58
N VAL A 73 0.93 -2.16 -2.45
CA VAL A 73 1.61 -1.80 -1.21
C VAL A 73 1.72 -3.05 -0.35
N VAL A 74 2.93 -3.33 0.12
CA VAL A 74 3.28 -4.48 0.97
C VAL A 74 3.81 -3.96 2.29
N VAL A 75 3.20 -4.35 3.41
CA VAL A 75 3.74 -4.04 4.74
C VAL A 75 4.97 -4.91 5.00
N ILE A 76 6.08 -4.29 5.37
CA ILE A 76 7.37 -4.95 5.59
C ILE A 76 7.93 -4.68 7.00
N LYS A 77 8.98 -5.40 7.39
CA LYS A 77 9.79 -5.12 8.59
C LYS A 77 10.93 -4.16 8.24
N GLU A 78 11.52 -3.53 9.24
CA GLU A 78 12.74 -2.73 9.04
C GLU A 78 13.87 -3.58 8.43
N SER A 79 13.96 -4.85 8.85
CA SER A 79 14.97 -5.80 8.38
C SER A 79 14.68 -6.42 7.00
N THR A 80 13.53 -6.14 6.40
CA THR A 80 13.21 -6.65 5.05
C THR A 80 14.17 -6.07 4.03
N THR A 81 14.72 -6.94 3.19
CA THR A 81 15.72 -6.61 2.16
C THR A 81 15.10 -6.62 0.76
N MET A 82 15.81 -6.06 -0.20
CA MET A 82 15.47 -6.18 -1.62
C MET A 82 15.43 -7.65 -2.07
N GLN A 83 16.32 -8.52 -1.54
CA GLN A 83 16.33 -9.94 -1.86
C GLN A 83 15.05 -10.66 -1.41
N ASP A 84 14.49 -10.31 -0.25
CA ASP A 84 13.22 -10.88 0.21
C ASP A 84 12.07 -10.54 -0.76
N LEU A 85 12.07 -9.31 -1.27
CA LEU A 85 11.07 -8.86 -2.25
C LEU A 85 11.29 -9.47 -3.65
N TYR A 86 12.53 -9.74 -4.05
CA TYR A 86 12.81 -10.54 -5.26
C TYR A 86 12.29 -11.98 -5.12
N ASN A 87 12.48 -12.60 -3.97
CA ASN A 87 11.96 -13.95 -3.70
C ASN A 87 10.42 -13.95 -3.73
N LEU A 88 9.78 -12.94 -3.12
CA LEU A 88 8.35 -12.74 -3.23
C LEU A 88 7.89 -12.57 -4.68
N SER A 89 8.60 -11.75 -5.47
CA SER A 89 8.28 -11.50 -6.88
C SER A 89 8.35 -12.77 -7.71
N LYS A 90 9.38 -13.60 -7.53
CA LYS A 90 9.50 -14.91 -8.18
C LYS A 90 8.34 -15.85 -7.84
N ARG A 91 7.98 -15.93 -6.55
CA ARG A 91 6.84 -16.76 -6.12
C ARG A 91 5.51 -16.27 -6.72
N LEU A 92 5.29 -14.95 -6.79
CA LEU A 92 4.10 -14.37 -7.45
C LEU A 92 4.06 -14.72 -8.95
N GLU A 93 5.19 -14.72 -9.63
CA GLU A 93 5.26 -15.10 -11.05
C GLU A 93 5.02 -16.59 -11.25
N GLU A 94 5.69 -17.45 -10.49
CA GLU A 94 5.59 -18.91 -10.60
C GLU A 94 4.18 -19.40 -10.33
N GLU A 95 3.55 -18.93 -9.26
CA GLU A 95 2.28 -19.44 -8.77
C GLU A 95 1.06 -18.70 -9.32
N LEU A 96 1.20 -17.43 -9.71
CA LEU A 96 0.09 -16.55 -10.10
C LEU A 96 0.31 -15.84 -11.44
N LYS A 97 1.45 -16.05 -12.10
CA LYS A 97 1.84 -15.42 -13.37
C LYS A 97 1.92 -13.89 -13.33
N ILE A 98 2.06 -13.33 -12.13
CA ILE A 98 2.20 -11.88 -11.89
C ILE A 98 3.68 -11.54 -11.97
N ARG A 99 4.09 -10.72 -12.93
CA ARG A 99 5.48 -10.34 -13.16
C ARG A 99 5.77 -8.96 -12.60
N VAL A 100 6.50 -8.91 -11.50
CA VAL A 100 6.94 -7.65 -10.90
C VAL A 100 8.12 -7.10 -11.72
N PHE A 101 8.07 -5.81 -12.06
CA PHE A 101 9.12 -5.13 -12.82
C PHE A 101 9.59 -3.80 -12.19
N GLN A 102 9.02 -3.41 -11.05
CA GLN A 102 9.55 -2.33 -10.20
C GLN A 102 9.32 -2.69 -8.73
N ILE A 103 10.30 -2.39 -7.91
CA ILE A 103 10.24 -2.52 -6.45
C ILE A 103 10.78 -1.22 -5.84
N ALA A 104 10.07 -0.66 -4.88
CA ALA A 104 10.54 0.46 -4.07
C ALA A 104 10.29 0.16 -2.59
N ILE A 105 11.36 0.12 -1.79
CA ILE A 105 11.31 -0.02 -0.33
C ILE A 105 11.31 1.37 0.27
N HIS A 106 10.30 1.66 1.10
CA HIS A 106 10.19 2.92 1.81
C HIS A 106 10.37 2.70 3.33
N LYS A 107 11.41 3.31 3.87
CA LYS A 107 11.74 3.32 5.30
C LYS A 107 11.73 4.75 5.89
N ASP A 108 11.27 5.72 5.12
CA ASP A 108 11.24 7.15 5.41
C ASP A 108 9.84 7.73 5.66
N GLU A 109 8.81 6.90 5.62
CA GLU A 109 7.43 7.29 5.91
C GLU A 109 6.98 6.88 7.31
N GLY A 110 6.07 7.67 7.88
CA GLY A 110 5.49 7.41 9.18
C GLY A 110 4.69 8.61 9.69
N HIS A 111 4.52 8.66 10.99
CA HIS A 111 3.89 9.79 11.67
C HIS A 111 4.42 9.92 13.10
N TYR A 112 4.30 11.10 13.66
CA TYR A 112 4.53 11.29 15.08
C TYR A 112 3.27 10.92 15.86
N ASP A 113 3.45 10.13 16.91
CA ASP A 113 2.38 9.83 17.85
C ASP A 113 1.93 11.13 18.54
N LYS A 114 0.61 11.36 18.62
CA LYS A 114 0.07 12.64 19.12
C LYS A 114 0.29 12.82 20.62
N ASP A 115 0.35 11.73 21.38
CA ASP A 115 0.44 11.76 22.84
C ASP A 115 1.91 11.73 23.32
N THR A 116 2.73 10.89 22.68
CA THR A 116 4.13 10.69 23.09
C THR A 116 5.13 11.50 22.28
N ASN A 117 4.70 12.08 21.15
CA ASN A 117 5.56 12.73 20.16
C ASN A 117 6.70 11.84 19.63
N GLU A 118 6.54 10.52 19.75
CA GLU A 118 7.48 9.55 19.20
C GLU A 118 7.20 9.27 17.73
N TRP A 119 8.26 9.06 16.96
CA TRP A 119 8.13 8.66 15.56
C TRP A 119 7.65 7.21 15.45
N LYS A 120 6.52 7.01 14.77
CA LYS A 120 5.97 5.69 14.43
C LYS A 120 6.21 5.43 12.94
N PRO A 121 7.23 4.61 12.60
CA PRO A 121 7.54 4.31 11.19
C PRO A 121 6.45 3.47 10.54
N ASN A 122 6.26 3.69 9.23
CA ASN A 122 5.38 2.91 8.36
C ASN A 122 6.22 2.25 7.25
N TYR A 123 6.91 1.16 7.60
CA TYR A 123 7.75 0.43 6.66
C TYR A 123 6.89 -0.32 5.65
N HIS A 124 7.07 -0.02 4.38
CA HIS A 124 6.34 -0.67 3.29
C HIS A 124 7.16 -0.72 2.01
N ALA A 125 6.72 -1.58 1.09
CA ALA A 125 7.27 -1.63 -0.24
C ALA A 125 6.17 -1.48 -1.29
N HIS A 126 6.50 -0.85 -2.41
CA HIS A 126 5.69 -0.81 -3.61
C HIS A 126 6.20 -1.85 -4.60
N LEU A 127 5.31 -2.70 -5.10
CA LEU A 127 5.57 -3.63 -6.18
C LEU A 127 4.71 -3.25 -7.38
N VAL A 128 5.33 -2.87 -8.49
CA VAL A 128 4.60 -2.65 -9.75
C VAL A 128 4.74 -3.89 -10.63
N ALA A 129 3.61 -4.43 -11.05
CA ALA A 129 3.56 -5.71 -11.71
C ALA A 129 2.68 -5.70 -12.97
N ASP A 130 3.11 -6.50 -13.93
CA ASP A 130 2.42 -6.84 -15.16
C ASP A 130 1.46 -8.02 -14.90
N TRP A 131 0.21 -7.84 -15.31
CA TRP A 131 -0.88 -8.79 -15.17
C TRP A 131 -1.34 -9.33 -16.53
N GLN A 132 -0.43 -9.45 -17.50
CA GLN A 132 -0.74 -10.00 -18.80
C GLN A 132 -0.57 -11.52 -18.82
N ASP A 133 -1.56 -12.21 -19.31
CA ASP A 133 -1.49 -13.61 -19.68
C ASP A 133 -0.72 -13.73 -21.00
N LEU A 134 0.42 -14.39 -21.00
CA LEU A 134 1.29 -14.55 -22.16
C LEU A 134 0.74 -15.55 -23.20
N GLU A 135 -0.18 -16.42 -22.82
CA GLU A 135 -0.79 -17.37 -23.75
C GLU A 135 -1.84 -16.68 -24.62
N THR A 136 -2.64 -15.81 -24.00
CA THR A 136 -3.77 -15.16 -24.67
C THR A 136 -3.52 -13.70 -25.04
N GLY A 137 -2.47 -13.08 -24.50
CA GLY A 137 -2.17 -11.65 -24.62
C GLY A 137 -3.13 -10.74 -23.83
N LYS A 138 -4.11 -11.29 -23.12
CA LYS A 138 -5.12 -10.54 -22.36
C LYS A 138 -4.68 -10.31 -20.91
N THR A 139 -5.44 -9.52 -20.16
CA THR A 139 -5.21 -9.35 -18.72
C THR A 139 -5.58 -10.63 -17.96
N LEU A 140 -4.71 -11.04 -17.04
CA LEU A 140 -4.96 -12.16 -16.11
C LEU A 140 -6.25 -11.94 -15.33
N LYS A 141 -7.03 -13.01 -15.18
CA LYS A 141 -8.25 -13.03 -14.36
C LYS A 141 -8.03 -13.89 -13.12
N HIS A 142 -7.83 -13.24 -11.99
CA HIS A 142 -7.68 -13.92 -10.70
C HIS A 142 -9.03 -14.00 -9.96
N GLN A 143 -9.25 -15.14 -9.30
CA GLN A 143 -10.40 -15.44 -8.45
C GLN A 143 -10.06 -15.07 -6.99
N SER A 144 -11.04 -15.05 -6.09
CA SER A 144 -10.85 -14.71 -4.68
C SER A 144 -9.79 -15.55 -3.97
N PHE A 145 -9.68 -16.82 -4.29
CA PHE A 145 -8.68 -17.72 -3.71
C PHE A 145 -7.23 -17.36 -4.14
N HIS A 146 -7.02 -16.82 -5.34
CA HIS A 146 -5.72 -16.33 -5.78
C HIS A 146 -5.27 -15.12 -4.93
N TYR A 147 -6.20 -14.22 -4.59
CA TYR A 147 -5.89 -13.10 -3.69
C TYR A 147 -5.59 -13.58 -2.26
N SER A 148 -6.28 -14.63 -1.80
CA SER A 148 -5.94 -15.30 -0.54
C SER A 148 -4.52 -15.87 -0.58
N LYS A 149 -4.19 -16.59 -1.66
CA LYS A 149 -2.86 -17.18 -1.88
C LYS A 149 -1.75 -16.12 -1.93
N MET A 150 -1.99 -14.95 -2.52
CA MET A 150 -1.04 -13.83 -2.49
C MET A 150 -0.67 -13.42 -1.05
N GLN A 151 -1.65 -13.40 -0.14
CA GLN A 151 -1.38 -13.08 1.27
C GLN A 151 -0.51 -14.14 1.93
N ASP A 152 -0.77 -15.43 1.65
CA ASP A 152 0.01 -16.55 2.19
C ASP A 152 1.45 -16.49 1.69
N ILE A 153 1.66 -16.37 0.37
CA ILE A 153 2.98 -16.21 -0.26
C ILE A 153 3.75 -15.04 0.36
N THR A 154 3.07 -13.89 0.53
CA THR A 154 3.71 -12.70 1.08
C THR A 154 4.15 -12.92 2.53
N ALA A 155 3.29 -13.54 3.36
CA ALA A 155 3.62 -13.83 4.75
C ALA A 155 4.80 -14.81 4.88
N GLU A 156 4.80 -15.86 4.06
CA GLU A 156 5.89 -16.86 4.01
C GLU A 156 7.21 -16.24 3.58
N CYS A 157 7.24 -15.52 2.44
CA CYS A 157 8.47 -14.94 1.89
C CYS A 157 9.09 -13.89 2.83
N LEU A 158 8.27 -13.12 3.55
CA LEU A 158 8.74 -12.09 4.46
C LEU A 158 8.95 -12.60 5.90
N GLY A 159 8.66 -13.87 6.19
CA GLY A 159 8.71 -14.42 7.55
C GLY A 159 7.89 -13.58 8.53
N MET A 160 6.65 -13.24 8.13
CA MET A 160 5.72 -12.40 8.89
C MET A 160 4.39 -13.12 9.06
N GLU A 161 3.60 -12.69 10.04
CA GLU A 161 2.24 -13.20 10.20
C GLU A 161 1.34 -12.68 9.08
N ARG A 162 0.47 -13.53 8.57
CA ARG A 162 -0.57 -13.11 7.63
C ARG A 162 -1.56 -12.14 8.28
N GLY A 163 -1.97 -11.11 7.55
CA GLY A 163 -3.08 -10.25 7.92
C GLY A 163 -4.40 -11.02 8.01
N ILE A 164 -5.30 -10.61 8.89
CA ILE A 164 -6.61 -11.26 9.08
C ILE A 164 -7.51 -10.91 7.89
N SER A 165 -7.99 -11.95 7.18
CA SER A 165 -8.98 -11.79 6.11
C SER A 165 -10.33 -11.35 6.70
N GLY A 166 -11.01 -10.40 6.05
CA GLY A 166 -12.36 -9.98 6.45
C GLY A 166 -12.42 -8.99 7.61
N SER A 167 -11.31 -8.36 8.01
CA SER A 167 -11.39 -7.19 8.89
C SER A 167 -12.31 -6.14 8.24
N LYS A 168 -13.35 -5.73 8.96
CA LYS A 168 -14.50 -4.94 8.46
C LYS A 168 -14.17 -3.58 7.86
N ALA A 169 -12.93 -3.15 7.91
CA ALA A 169 -12.56 -1.82 7.43
C ALA A 169 -11.21 -1.84 6.74
N ARG A 170 -11.19 -2.20 5.47
CA ARG A 170 -10.13 -1.77 4.59
C ARG A 170 -10.40 -0.33 4.17
N LEU A 171 -10.21 0.58 5.11
CA LEU A 171 -10.35 2.01 4.84
C LEU A 171 -9.18 2.46 3.95
N GLU A 172 -9.47 3.23 2.93
CA GLU A 172 -8.43 4.01 2.25
C GLU A 172 -7.74 4.92 3.29
N ALA A 173 -6.47 5.23 3.10
CA ALA A 173 -5.69 6.02 4.07
C ALA A 173 -6.41 7.32 4.49
N ILE A 174 -7.12 7.97 3.56
CA ILE A 174 -7.90 9.17 3.86
C ILE A 174 -9.13 8.88 4.72
N GLN A 175 -9.84 7.78 4.47
CA GLN A 175 -11.01 7.37 5.26
C GLN A 175 -10.59 6.98 6.68
N PHE A 176 -9.43 6.33 6.83
CA PHE A 176 -8.87 6.03 8.14
C PHE A 176 -8.52 7.31 8.92
N LYS A 177 -7.93 8.30 8.26
CA LYS A 177 -7.63 9.61 8.87
C LYS A 177 -8.92 10.32 9.30
N ILE A 178 -9.92 10.38 8.42
CA ILE A 178 -11.21 10.98 8.72
C ILE A 178 -11.83 10.32 9.96
N LYS A 179 -11.93 9.00 9.98
CA LYS A 179 -12.48 8.26 11.12
C LYS A 179 -11.73 8.54 12.42
N LYS A 180 -10.41 8.61 12.37
CA LYS A 180 -9.58 8.96 13.54
C LYS A 180 -9.85 10.38 14.04
N GLU A 181 -10.02 11.35 13.15
CA GLU A 181 -10.35 12.73 13.54
C GLU A 181 -11.77 12.83 14.10
N GLU A 182 -12.73 12.09 13.55
CA GLU A 182 -14.10 12.01 14.08
C GLU A 182 -14.12 11.43 15.51
N GLU A 183 -13.37 10.33 15.76
CA GLU A 183 -13.22 9.74 17.09
C GLU A 183 -12.59 10.74 18.08
N TYR A 184 -11.58 11.47 17.65
CA TYR A 184 -10.92 12.48 18.47
C TYR A 184 -11.84 13.67 18.80
N LEU A 185 -12.60 14.17 17.83
CA LEU A 185 -13.60 15.23 18.04
C LEU A 185 -14.66 14.82 19.06
N LYS A 186 -15.11 13.57 19.01
CA LYS A 186 -16.07 13.05 19.99
C LYS A 186 -15.53 13.09 21.42
N ILE A 187 -14.27 12.67 21.62
CA ILE A 187 -13.60 12.73 22.94
C ILE A 187 -13.50 14.19 23.44
N LEU A 188 -13.15 15.13 22.55
CA LEU A 188 -13.09 16.55 22.91
C LEU A 188 -14.46 17.13 23.28
N GLU A 189 -15.53 16.74 22.59
CA GLU A 189 -16.89 17.15 22.91
C GLU A 189 -17.35 16.60 24.28
N GLU A 190 -17.07 15.35 24.57
CA GLU A 190 -17.33 14.73 25.88
C GLU A 190 -16.59 15.48 26.99
N ARG A 191 -15.30 15.76 26.82
CA ARG A 191 -14.48 16.51 27.79
C ARG A 191 -14.98 17.95 27.98
N LYS A 192 -15.35 18.62 26.89
CA LYS A 192 -15.96 19.96 26.96
C LYS A 192 -17.25 19.97 27.80
N ASN A 193 -18.07 18.94 27.64
CA ASN A 193 -19.34 18.82 28.38
C ASN A 193 -19.09 18.51 29.87
N GLU A 194 -18.08 17.71 30.22
CA GLU A 194 -17.65 17.47 31.59
C GLU A 194 -17.21 18.80 32.26
N ILE A 195 -16.31 19.55 31.62
CA ILE A 195 -15.84 20.84 32.13
C ILE A 195 -16.99 21.83 32.34
N LYS A 196 -17.96 21.86 31.40
CA LYS A 196 -19.14 22.71 31.58
C LYS A 196 -19.99 22.31 32.80
N LYS A 197 -20.15 21.02 33.08
CA LYS A 197 -20.85 20.53 34.27
C LYS A 197 -20.11 20.90 35.56
N GLU A 198 -18.76 20.71 35.57
CA GLU A 198 -17.93 21.10 36.72
C GLU A 198 -18.01 22.61 37.01
N LEU A 199 -17.99 23.46 35.98
CA LEU A 199 -18.12 24.90 36.12
C LEU A 199 -19.51 25.33 36.60
N SER A 200 -20.56 24.64 36.19
CA SER A 200 -21.90 24.92 36.64
C SER A 200 -22.14 24.52 38.10
N SER A 201 -21.57 23.35 38.53
CA SER A 201 -21.67 22.92 39.92
C SER A 201 -20.91 23.86 40.88
N LYS A 202 -19.72 24.33 40.52
CA LYS A 202 -18.97 25.30 41.30
C LYS A 202 -19.65 26.65 41.47
N LYS A 203 -20.42 27.10 40.46
CA LYS A 203 -21.21 28.31 40.53
C LYS A 203 -22.40 28.24 41.50
N PHE A 204 -22.88 27.02 41.83
CA PHE A 204 -23.94 26.77 42.80
C PHE A 204 -23.41 26.64 44.26
N GLU A 205 -22.12 26.39 44.45
CA GLU A 205 -21.48 26.28 45.76
C GLU A 205 -21.00 27.65 46.30
N GLU A 206 -20.94 28.68 45.43
CA GLU A 206 -20.53 30.06 45.77
C GLU A 206 -21.72 31.01 46.00
N LEU A 207 -22.96 30.54 46.00
CA LEU A 207 -24.18 31.26 46.27
C LEU A 207 -24.84 30.80 47.59
#